data_7e1d3d7d5e0de61077a99ab4e76dea7b
#
_entry.id   7e1d3d7d5e0de61077a99ab4e76dea7b
#
_cell.length_a   1.000
_cell.length_b   1.000
_cell.length_c   1.000
_cell.angle_alpha   90.00
_cell.angle_beta   90.00
_cell.angle_gamma   90.00
#
_symmetry.space_group_name_H-M   'P 1'
#
loop_
_entity.id
_entity.type
_entity.pdbx_description
1 polymer ?
#
loop_
_entity_poly.entity_id
_entity_poly.type
_entity_poly.pdbx_seq_one_letter_code
_entity_poly.pdbx_strand_id
1 'polypeptide(L)'
;MITNGIYLKNFKLKRKSSKVANILKVILKKKDPIIQSLSKNFKNSFDTKILRKFNSSRNFRIIGMGGSILGTEAIYNFLRDKVKKNFLFINDLDVSIMNKKKEKYSNLIVSKSGETIETIVNLNILTNKSDKNLFITENRKSYLYEMAEKLKAEVIHHNNF
;
A
#
# COMPACT_ATOMS: atom_id res chain seq x y z
N MET A 1 16.92 -17.17 7.51
CA MET A 1 16.18 -17.26 8.78
C MET A 1 14.75 -17.60 8.42
N ILE A 2 14.26 -18.75 8.81
CA ILE A 2 12.84 -19.09 8.71
C ILE A 2 12.21 -18.41 9.93
N THR A 3 11.21 -17.54 9.72
CA THR A 3 10.54 -16.83 10.79
C THR A 3 9.82 -17.82 11.72
N ASN A 4 9.93 -17.63 13.03
CA ASN A 4 9.19 -18.43 14.01
C ASN A 4 7.69 -18.43 13.68
N GLY A 5 7.10 -19.62 13.52
CA GLY A 5 5.68 -19.79 13.19
C GLY A 5 5.40 -20.25 11.75
N ILE A 6 6.41 -20.37 10.88
CA ILE A 6 6.25 -20.96 9.55
C ILE A 6 6.85 -22.35 9.55
N TYR A 7 6.01 -23.37 9.42
CA TYR A 7 6.40 -24.77 9.34
C TYR A 7 6.31 -25.26 7.90
N LEU A 8 7.44 -25.68 7.33
CA LEU A 8 7.51 -26.25 5.99
C LEU A 8 7.42 -27.77 6.07
N LYS A 9 6.22 -28.33 5.89
CA LYS A 9 5.99 -29.77 5.85
C LYS A 9 6.38 -30.29 4.46
N ASN A 10 7.18 -31.36 4.41
CA ASN A 10 7.64 -31.99 3.18
C ASN A 10 8.57 -31.15 2.28
N PHE A 11 9.11 -30.05 2.79
CA PHE A 11 10.09 -29.25 2.07
C PHE A 11 11.50 -29.74 2.34
N LYS A 12 12.09 -30.42 1.36
CA LYS A 12 13.52 -30.83 1.41
C LYS A 12 14.35 -29.68 0.86
N LEU A 13 15.10 -28.98 1.70
CA LEU A 13 16.13 -28.04 1.28
C LEU A 13 17.15 -28.77 0.38
N LYS A 14 17.07 -28.55 -0.93
CA LYS A 14 18.14 -28.96 -1.85
C LYS A 14 19.43 -28.25 -1.45
N ARG A 15 20.59 -28.89 -1.64
CA ARG A 15 21.91 -28.32 -1.37
C ARG A 15 21.99 -26.90 -1.96
N LYS A 16 22.46 -25.93 -1.17
CA LYS A 16 22.67 -24.55 -1.61
C LYS A 16 23.54 -24.54 -2.87
N SER A 17 23.01 -24.07 -3.98
CA SER A 17 23.81 -23.86 -5.19
C SER A 17 24.75 -22.69 -4.94
N SER A 18 26.04 -22.93 -4.94
CA SER A 18 27.08 -21.88 -4.81
C SER A 18 26.95 -20.83 -5.92
N LYS A 19 26.58 -21.24 -7.12
CA LYS A 19 26.32 -20.37 -8.28
C LYS A 19 25.18 -19.38 -7.99
N VAL A 20 24.04 -19.84 -7.49
CA VAL A 20 22.87 -18.99 -7.14
C VAL A 20 23.24 -18.04 -6.01
N ALA A 21 23.92 -18.52 -4.97
CA ALA A 21 24.35 -17.67 -3.86
C ALA A 21 25.33 -16.57 -4.31
N ASN A 22 26.23 -16.84 -5.24
CA ASN A 22 27.17 -15.86 -5.79
C ASN A 22 26.44 -14.83 -6.65
N ILE A 23 25.51 -15.24 -7.52
CA ILE A 23 24.68 -14.32 -8.31
C ILE A 23 23.88 -13.39 -7.39
N LEU A 24 23.24 -13.92 -6.35
CA LEU A 24 22.50 -13.13 -5.36
C LEU A 24 23.42 -12.10 -4.67
N LYS A 25 24.63 -12.50 -4.26
CA LYS A 25 25.61 -11.57 -3.68
C LYS A 25 25.97 -10.44 -4.64
N VAL A 26 26.12 -10.74 -5.93
CA VAL A 26 26.43 -9.72 -6.97
C VAL A 26 25.23 -8.76 -7.12
N ILE A 27 24.01 -9.28 -7.18
CA ILE A 27 22.80 -8.46 -7.27
C ILE A 27 22.67 -7.54 -6.05
N LEU A 28 22.82 -8.07 -4.83
CA LEU A 28 22.72 -7.30 -3.58
C LEU A 28 23.81 -6.23 -3.42
N LYS A 29 24.94 -6.37 -4.13
CA LYS A 29 26.00 -5.34 -4.16
C LYS A 29 25.72 -4.21 -5.15
N LYS A 30 24.77 -4.37 -6.07
CA LYS A 30 24.40 -3.30 -7.00
C LYS A 30 23.81 -2.12 -6.22
N LYS A 31 24.24 -0.90 -6.61
CA LYS A 31 23.68 0.36 -6.06
C LYS A 31 22.34 0.73 -6.73
N ASP A 32 21.58 -0.27 -7.13
CA ASP A 32 20.25 -0.08 -7.69
C ASP A 32 19.29 0.35 -6.57
N PRO A 33 18.54 1.44 -6.72
CA PRO A 33 17.62 1.93 -5.68
C PRO A 33 16.57 0.90 -5.24
N ILE A 34 16.07 0.07 -6.16
CA ILE A 34 15.10 -1.00 -5.84
C ILE A 34 15.75 -2.03 -4.91
N ILE A 35 16.99 -2.45 -5.22
CA ILE A 35 17.74 -3.39 -4.38
C ILE A 35 18.07 -2.76 -3.02
N GLN A 36 18.43 -1.48 -2.99
CA GLN A 36 18.68 -0.75 -1.75
C GLN A 36 17.45 -0.63 -0.87
N SER A 37 16.24 -0.55 -1.46
CA SER A 37 14.99 -0.51 -0.70
C SER A 37 14.72 -1.80 0.11
N LEU A 38 15.36 -2.91 -0.26
CA LEU A 38 15.30 -4.17 0.48
C LEU A 38 16.31 -4.26 1.63
N SER A 39 17.15 -3.25 1.81
CA SER A 39 18.16 -3.23 2.86
C SER A 39 17.56 -2.91 4.22
N LYS A 40 18.21 -3.39 5.30
CA LYS A 40 17.82 -3.05 6.68
C LYS A 40 17.96 -1.55 7.00
N ASN A 41 18.76 -0.83 6.22
CA ASN A 41 19.03 0.59 6.41
C ASN A 41 18.08 1.49 5.61
N PHE A 42 17.16 0.90 4.85
CA PHE A 42 16.17 1.67 4.10
C PHE A 42 15.28 2.47 5.06
N LYS A 43 15.15 3.75 4.78
CA LYS A 43 14.28 4.66 5.53
C LYS A 43 13.13 5.11 4.62
N ASN A 44 11.93 5.03 5.15
CA ASN A 44 10.76 5.60 4.48
C ASN A 44 10.93 7.12 4.33
N SER A 45 10.46 7.65 3.21
CA SER A 45 10.52 9.09 2.90
C SER A 45 9.41 9.91 3.53
N PHE A 46 8.42 9.27 4.14
CA PHE A 46 7.27 9.98 4.74
C PHE A 46 7.43 10.22 6.24
N ASP A 47 6.84 11.33 6.72
CA ASP A 47 6.79 11.61 8.17
C ASP A 47 5.70 10.75 8.82
N THR A 48 6.09 9.95 9.81
CA THR A 48 5.18 9.12 10.60
C THR A 48 4.14 9.93 11.38
N LYS A 49 4.34 11.25 11.57
CA LYS A 49 3.35 12.15 12.19
C LYS A 49 2.03 12.17 11.41
N ILE A 50 2.07 11.99 10.09
CA ILE A 50 0.87 11.88 9.25
C ILE A 50 -0.04 10.76 9.77
N LEU A 51 0.54 9.62 10.12
CA LEU A 51 -0.21 8.45 10.60
C LEU A 51 -0.96 8.70 11.90
N ARG A 52 -0.48 9.62 12.75
CA ARG A 52 -1.13 9.96 14.02
C ARG A 52 -2.54 10.52 13.83
N LYS A 53 -2.79 11.22 12.71
CA LYS A 53 -4.12 11.76 12.37
C LYS A 53 -5.17 10.67 12.17
N PHE A 54 -4.72 9.45 11.86
CA PHE A 54 -5.55 8.28 11.60
C PHE A 54 -5.66 7.30 12.78
N ASN A 55 -4.98 7.55 13.89
CA ASN A 55 -4.95 6.65 15.04
C ASN A 55 -6.35 6.37 15.62
N SER A 56 -7.20 7.38 15.68
CA SER A 56 -8.58 7.28 16.17
C SER A 56 -9.54 6.56 15.20
N SER A 57 -9.12 6.34 13.95
CA SER A 57 -9.94 5.69 12.93
C SER A 57 -9.98 4.19 13.19
N ARG A 58 -11.16 3.60 13.12
CA ARG A 58 -11.38 2.16 13.27
C ARG A 58 -11.59 1.47 11.94
N ASN A 59 -12.30 2.12 11.04
CA ASN A 59 -12.65 1.61 9.71
C ASN A 59 -11.84 2.35 8.65
N PHE A 60 -11.16 1.61 7.80
CA PHE A 60 -10.38 2.12 6.69
C PHE A 60 -10.91 1.58 5.38
N ARG A 61 -10.89 2.43 4.36
CA ARG A 61 -11.16 2.03 2.98
C ARG A 61 -9.89 2.28 2.18
N ILE A 62 -9.38 1.23 1.54
CA ILE A 62 -8.22 1.30 0.65
C ILE A 62 -8.74 1.24 -0.78
N ILE A 63 -8.45 2.29 -1.55
CA ILE A 63 -8.86 2.44 -2.95
C ILE A 63 -7.60 2.38 -3.80
N GLY A 64 -7.50 1.41 -4.68
CA GLY A 64 -6.34 1.23 -5.56
C GLY A 64 -6.56 0.07 -6.51
N MET A 65 -5.61 -0.16 -7.42
CA MET A 65 -5.68 -1.22 -8.42
C MET A 65 -4.36 -2.01 -8.48
N GLY A 66 -4.45 -3.32 -8.70
CA GLY A 66 -3.30 -4.20 -8.92
C GLY A 66 -2.26 -4.10 -7.79
N GLY A 67 -1.01 -3.82 -8.15
CA GLY A 67 0.10 -3.73 -7.20
C GLY A 67 -0.06 -2.67 -6.10
N SER A 68 -0.91 -1.68 -6.31
CA SER A 68 -1.19 -0.63 -5.32
C SER A 68 -2.05 -1.11 -4.15
N ILE A 69 -2.72 -2.25 -4.25
CA ILE A 69 -3.66 -2.72 -3.23
C ILE A 69 -3.41 -4.16 -2.80
N LEU A 70 -3.08 -5.07 -3.74
CA LEU A 70 -2.97 -6.50 -3.48
C LEU A 70 -1.96 -6.86 -2.39
N GLY A 71 -0.82 -6.15 -2.35
CA GLY A 71 0.19 -6.36 -1.31
C GLY A 71 -0.34 -6.02 0.09
N THR A 72 -1.06 -4.92 0.22
CA THR A 72 -1.66 -4.48 1.48
C THR A 72 -2.77 -5.44 1.92
N GLU A 73 -3.59 -5.91 0.99
CA GLU A 73 -4.63 -6.90 1.25
C GLU A 73 -4.04 -8.24 1.73
N ALA A 74 -2.98 -8.71 1.08
CA ALA A 74 -2.27 -9.92 1.49
C ALA A 74 -1.70 -9.79 2.91
N ILE A 75 -1.06 -8.67 3.25
CA ILE A 75 -0.53 -8.40 4.59
C ILE A 75 -1.68 -8.36 5.62
N TYR A 76 -2.78 -7.69 5.31
CA TYR A 76 -3.93 -7.62 6.20
C TYR A 76 -4.52 -9.00 6.46
N ASN A 77 -4.74 -9.81 5.43
CA ASN A 77 -5.27 -11.16 5.55
C ASN A 77 -4.34 -12.06 6.39
N PHE A 78 -3.03 -11.94 6.21
CA PHE A 78 -2.03 -12.68 7.00
C PHE A 78 -2.02 -12.27 8.48
N LEU A 79 -2.26 -10.98 8.77
CA LEU A 79 -2.21 -10.43 10.13
C LEU A 79 -3.59 -10.20 10.75
N ARG A 80 -4.67 -10.69 10.13
CA ARG A 80 -6.06 -10.39 10.47
C ARG A 80 -6.36 -10.57 11.96
N ASP A 81 -5.86 -11.65 12.55
CA ASP A 81 -6.09 -11.96 13.97
C ASP A 81 -5.37 -10.99 14.93
N LYS A 82 -4.37 -10.27 14.46
CA LYS A 82 -3.58 -9.31 15.24
C LYS A 82 -4.00 -7.88 15.01
N VAL A 83 -4.66 -7.57 13.89
CA VAL A 83 -5.07 -6.22 13.51
C VAL A 83 -6.45 -5.92 14.06
N LYS A 84 -6.56 -4.91 14.95
CA LYS A 84 -7.82 -4.48 15.58
C LYS A 84 -8.62 -3.46 14.75
N LYS A 85 -8.16 -3.13 13.55
CA LYS A 85 -8.78 -2.17 12.63
C LYS A 85 -9.39 -2.91 11.47
N ASN A 86 -10.50 -2.40 10.95
CA ASN A 86 -11.21 -2.99 9.82
C ASN A 86 -10.74 -2.33 8.52
N PHE A 87 -10.43 -3.12 7.51
CA PHE A 87 -10.05 -2.65 6.20
C PHE A 87 -11.00 -3.18 5.14
N LEU A 88 -11.52 -2.28 4.32
CA LEU A 88 -12.30 -2.55 3.12
C LEU A 88 -11.43 -2.23 1.91
N PHE A 89 -11.22 -3.21 1.05
CA PHE A 89 -10.41 -3.07 -0.16
C PHE A 89 -11.32 -2.85 -1.36
N ILE A 90 -11.02 -1.83 -2.16
CA ILE A 90 -11.77 -1.44 -3.36
C ILE A 90 -10.78 -1.48 -4.53
N ASN A 91 -10.83 -2.54 -5.30
CA ASN A 91 -9.89 -2.87 -6.38
C ASN A 91 -10.55 -3.07 -7.74
N ASP A 92 -11.85 -2.87 -7.85
CA ASP A 92 -12.61 -2.99 -9.09
C ASP A 92 -13.73 -1.94 -9.16
N LEU A 93 -14.45 -1.91 -10.28
CA LEU A 93 -15.63 -1.09 -10.50
C LEU A 93 -16.89 -1.94 -10.23
N ASP A 94 -17.30 -2.00 -8.98
CA ASP A 94 -18.52 -2.72 -8.57
C ASP A 94 -19.62 -1.74 -8.15
N VAL A 95 -20.79 -1.86 -8.75
CA VAL A 95 -21.98 -1.03 -8.44
C VAL A 95 -22.42 -1.21 -6.99
N SER A 96 -22.20 -2.38 -6.39
CA SER A 96 -22.52 -2.65 -4.97
C SER A 96 -21.76 -1.73 -3.99
N ILE A 97 -20.65 -1.13 -4.44
CA ILE A 97 -19.82 -0.19 -3.67
C ILE A 97 -20.62 1.06 -3.29
N MET A 98 -21.60 1.48 -4.09
CA MET A 98 -22.44 2.65 -3.78
C MET A 98 -23.18 2.50 -2.46
N ASN A 99 -23.58 1.29 -2.09
CA ASN A 99 -24.24 1.01 -0.82
C ASN A 99 -23.33 1.20 0.40
N LYS A 100 -22.02 1.11 0.22
CA LYS A 100 -20.99 1.28 1.26
C LYS A 100 -20.61 2.75 1.52
N LYS A 101 -21.22 3.70 0.79
CA LYS A 101 -20.98 5.14 0.96
C LYS A 101 -21.48 5.69 2.31
N LYS A 102 -22.49 5.05 2.89
CA LYS A 102 -23.14 5.53 4.13
C LYS A 102 -22.28 5.35 5.40
N GLU A 103 -21.30 4.47 5.37
CA GLU A 103 -20.43 4.21 6.51
C GLU A 103 -19.27 5.20 6.55
N LYS A 104 -18.85 5.60 7.77
CA LYS A 104 -17.72 6.50 7.97
C LYS A 104 -16.41 5.73 7.91
N TYR A 105 -15.62 6.00 6.88
CA TYR A 105 -14.28 5.46 6.68
C TYR A 105 -13.22 6.55 6.70
N SER A 106 -12.00 6.16 7.06
CA SER A 106 -10.80 6.89 6.67
C SER A 106 -10.28 6.27 5.38
N ASN A 107 -10.11 7.09 4.35
CA ASN A 107 -9.78 6.62 3.01
C ASN A 107 -8.27 6.69 2.77
N LEU A 108 -7.71 5.61 2.24
CA LEU A 108 -6.35 5.53 1.72
C LEU A 108 -6.42 5.28 0.22
N ILE A 109 -6.03 6.27 -0.55
CA ILE A 109 -6.10 6.25 -2.02
C ILE A 109 -4.69 6.03 -2.55
N VAL A 110 -4.47 4.94 -3.27
CA VAL A 110 -3.14 4.51 -3.71
C VAL A 110 -3.10 4.32 -5.22
N SER A 111 -2.33 5.16 -5.90
CA SER A 111 -1.99 4.98 -7.31
C SER A 111 -0.66 5.64 -7.61
N LYS A 112 0.31 4.87 -8.08
CA LYS A 112 1.63 5.39 -8.45
C LYS A 112 1.50 6.50 -9.49
N SER A 113 0.85 6.24 -10.61
CA SER A 113 0.68 7.21 -11.70
C SER A 113 -0.27 8.36 -11.36
N GLY A 114 -1.21 8.14 -10.44
CA GLY A 114 -2.29 9.08 -10.15
C GLY A 114 -3.36 9.18 -11.24
N GLU A 115 -3.33 8.30 -12.26
CA GLU A 115 -4.17 8.36 -13.45
C GLU A 115 -4.93 7.04 -13.71
N THR A 116 -4.93 6.10 -12.74
CA THR A 116 -5.65 4.82 -12.88
C THR A 116 -7.14 5.07 -12.83
N ILE A 117 -7.86 4.76 -13.92
CA ILE A 117 -9.27 5.10 -14.11
C ILE A 117 -10.16 4.53 -13.00
N GLU A 118 -9.99 3.27 -12.64
CA GLU A 118 -10.77 2.61 -11.60
C GLU A 118 -10.56 3.27 -10.23
N THR A 119 -9.32 3.66 -9.94
CA THR A 119 -9.01 4.39 -8.72
C THR A 119 -9.67 5.78 -8.70
N ILE A 120 -9.65 6.48 -9.85
CA ILE A 120 -10.29 7.80 -10.03
C ILE A 120 -11.80 7.71 -9.85
N VAL A 121 -12.44 6.74 -10.50
CA VAL A 121 -13.90 6.56 -10.40
C VAL A 121 -14.31 6.24 -8.96
N ASN A 122 -13.65 5.27 -8.33
CA ASN A 122 -13.94 4.89 -6.95
C ASN A 122 -13.68 6.03 -5.96
N LEU A 123 -12.61 6.80 -6.15
CA LEU A 123 -12.32 8.00 -5.37
C LEU A 123 -13.48 9.01 -5.45
N ASN A 124 -13.94 9.34 -6.66
CA ASN A 124 -15.00 10.33 -6.85
C ASN A 124 -16.35 9.90 -6.26
N ILE A 125 -16.64 8.58 -6.29
CA ILE A 125 -17.89 8.05 -5.75
C ILE A 125 -17.86 7.98 -4.22
N LEU A 126 -16.73 7.54 -3.65
CA LEU A 126 -16.65 7.08 -2.26
C LEU A 126 -16.10 8.10 -1.28
N THR A 127 -15.43 9.16 -1.73
CA THR A 127 -14.78 10.11 -0.82
C THR A 127 -15.45 11.45 -0.79
N ASN A 128 -15.37 12.11 0.37
CA ASN A 128 -15.85 13.47 0.57
C ASN A 128 -14.78 14.33 1.27
N LYS A 129 -14.92 15.63 1.20
CA LYS A 129 -14.02 16.58 1.87
C LYS A 129 -14.04 16.47 3.39
N SER A 130 -15.15 16.03 3.97
CA SER A 130 -15.31 15.81 5.40
C SER A 130 -14.64 14.53 5.91
N ASP A 131 -14.23 13.64 5.00
CA ASP A 131 -13.58 12.39 5.36
C ASP A 131 -12.10 12.63 5.68
N LYS A 132 -11.51 11.71 6.46
CA LYS A 132 -10.05 11.66 6.59
C LYS A 132 -9.50 10.94 5.36
N ASN A 133 -8.86 11.70 4.47
CA ASN A 133 -8.29 11.17 3.23
C ASN A 133 -6.77 11.22 3.26
N LEU A 134 -6.11 10.15 2.83
CA LEU A 134 -4.67 10.05 2.65
C LEU A 134 -4.39 9.53 1.24
N PHE A 135 -3.58 10.24 0.49
CA PHE A 135 -3.18 9.86 -0.85
C PHE A 135 -1.73 9.36 -0.87
N ILE A 136 -1.48 8.32 -1.63
CA ILE A 136 -0.14 7.82 -1.94
C ILE A 136 0.01 7.83 -3.46
N THR A 137 0.82 8.75 -3.98
CA THR A 137 1.04 8.94 -5.41
C THR A 137 2.42 9.54 -5.68
N GLU A 138 2.87 9.51 -6.92
CA GLU A 138 4.10 10.18 -7.32
C GLU A 138 4.03 11.70 -7.11
N ASN A 139 5.19 12.33 -6.88
CA ASN A 139 5.31 13.78 -6.80
C ASN A 139 5.31 14.39 -8.22
N ARG A 140 4.17 14.33 -8.88
CA ARG A 140 3.95 14.93 -10.19
C ARG A 140 2.50 15.38 -10.32
N LYS A 141 2.26 16.32 -11.26
CA LYS A 141 0.90 16.73 -11.60
C LYS A 141 0.13 15.52 -12.15
N SER A 142 -0.99 15.19 -11.51
CA SER A 142 -1.86 14.08 -11.86
C SER A 142 -3.25 14.32 -11.30
N TYR A 143 -4.25 13.57 -11.77
CA TYR A 143 -5.61 13.71 -11.26
C TYR A 143 -5.70 13.47 -9.74
N LEU A 144 -5.02 12.44 -9.22
CA LEU A 144 -5.00 12.18 -7.78
C LEU A 144 -4.37 13.33 -6.99
N TYR A 145 -3.31 13.93 -7.51
CA TYR A 145 -2.67 15.05 -6.86
C TYR A 145 -3.61 16.27 -6.76
N GLU A 146 -4.28 16.62 -7.86
CA GLU A 146 -5.26 17.71 -7.90
C GLU A 146 -6.47 17.43 -6.97
N MET A 147 -6.92 16.20 -6.91
CA MET A 147 -7.99 15.79 -5.99
C MET A 147 -7.57 15.85 -4.53
N ALA A 148 -6.33 15.47 -4.21
CA ALA A 148 -5.81 15.60 -2.86
C ALA A 148 -5.80 17.05 -2.40
N GLU A 149 -5.37 17.99 -3.24
CA GLU A 149 -5.43 19.44 -2.96
C GLU A 149 -6.88 19.92 -2.77
N LYS A 150 -7.79 19.55 -3.68
CA LYS A 150 -9.21 19.91 -3.61
C LYS A 150 -9.88 19.41 -2.34
N LEU A 151 -9.54 18.21 -1.90
CA LEU A 151 -10.05 17.60 -0.67
C LEU A 151 -9.31 18.09 0.58
N LYS A 152 -8.23 18.85 0.45
CA LYS A 152 -7.30 19.25 1.52
C LYS A 152 -6.77 18.04 2.29
N ALA A 153 -6.43 17.00 1.55
CA ALA A 153 -6.00 15.71 2.09
C ALA A 153 -4.48 15.66 2.33
N GLU A 154 -4.06 14.73 3.17
CA GLU A 154 -2.64 14.41 3.33
C GLU A 154 -2.12 13.65 2.11
N VAL A 155 -0.88 13.92 1.70
CA VAL A 155 -0.22 13.24 0.60
C VAL A 155 1.11 12.63 1.06
N ILE A 156 1.32 11.37 0.72
CA ILE A 156 2.61 10.71 0.82
C ILE A 156 3.11 10.50 -0.61
N HIS A 157 4.25 11.08 -0.92
CA HIS A 157 4.84 10.91 -2.23
C HIS A 157 5.51 9.54 -2.36
N HIS A 158 5.11 8.80 -3.38
CA HIS A 158 5.78 7.56 -3.76
C HIS A 158 7.13 7.88 -4.37
N ASN A 159 8.20 7.29 -3.85
CA ASN A 159 9.53 7.46 -4.43
C ASN A 159 9.59 6.76 -5.78
N ASN A 160 10.14 7.46 -6.78
CA ASN A 160 10.49 6.86 -8.07
C ASN A 160 11.89 6.26 -7.94
N PHE A 161 11.98 4.98 -8.24
CA PHE A 161 13.25 4.26 -8.36
C PHE A 161 13.67 4.20 -9.83
#